data_aede9224b21e85a18338cd09a8466583
#
_entry.id   aede9224b21e85a18338cd09a8466583
#
_cell.length_a   1.000
_cell.length_b   1.000
_cell.length_c   1.000
_cell.angle_alpha   90.00
_cell.angle_beta   90.00
_cell.angle_gamma   90.00
#
_symmetry.space_group_name_H-M   'P 1'
#
loop_
_entity.id
_entity.type
_entity.pdbx_description
1 polymer ?
#
loop_
_entity_poly.entity_id
_entity_poly.type
_entity_poly.pdbx_seq_one_letter_code
_entity_poly.pdbx_strand_id
1 'polypeptide(L)'
;MRRGRRILFLLLFALLCTFPCACATQGNVAYTEDAGTKEKVTDASASDADIRWDNLKIENSMDLSYATQFSVDYYTGGYKLISVSDIGDYLLVPDGKNVPEGLPSDITVIDGTPKHAYLAATSGMDFIVKIGRLNNLSFSGTKEDGWYIPEAKQAMQAKTLAYAGKYNAPDVEQMLAGDCDLAIESTMILHNPEVKEQLEACGIPVIVEHSSYETHPLGRLEWVKFYGALFDAEDAAEQLFETETAKTADVLNETPTGKTVAFFYVTTNGGVNVRKSGDYVSKMIELAGGTCITFDDSDEENALSTMTIQMETFYEKAKDADYIIYNSTIDSELTSVSELLQKNALFADFKAVKEGHVLSLIHISEPTRH
;
A
#
# COMPACT_ATOMS: atom_id res chain seq x y z
N MET A 1 19.45 40.73 41.40
CA MET A 1 18.50 41.76 41.88
C MET A 1 17.12 41.52 41.27
N ARG A 2 16.10 41.50 42.16
CA ARG A 2 14.62 41.53 41.95
C ARG A 2 13.99 40.36 41.20
N ARG A 3 13.39 39.35 41.84
CA ARG A 3 12.21 39.30 42.75
C ARG A 3 10.87 39.68 42.09
N GLY A 4 10.02 38.67 41.95
CA GLY A 4 8.62 38.64 42.36
C GLY A 4 7.70 38.38 41.16
N ARG A 5 6.58 37.61 41.14
CA ARG A 5 5.71 37.24 42.26
C ARG A 5 4.74 36.16 41.75
N ARG A 6 4.43 35.18 42.57
CA ARG A 6 3.36 34.18 42.44
C ARG A 6 1.98 34.89 42.44
N ILE A 7 0.99 34.35 41.71
CA ILE A 7 -0.40 34.31 42.17
C ILE A 7 -1.07 33.02 41.70
N LEU A 8 -1.53 32.30 42.66
CA LEU A 8 -2.38 31.11 42.74
C LEU A 8 -3.87 31.55 42.58
N PHE A 9 -4.67 30.86 41.75
CA PHE A 9 -6.11 30.87 41.90
C PHE A 9 -6.68 29.48 41.68
N LEU A 10 -7.03 28.87 42.79
CA LEU A 10 -7.95 27.75 42.95
C LEU A 10 -9.37 28.34 42.97
N LEU A 11 -10.31 27.80 42.19
CA LEU A 11 -11.73 27.84 42.54
C LEU A 11 -12.46 26.58 42.06
N LEU A 12 -12.83 25.85 43.05
CA LEU A 12 -13.71 24.68 43.10
C LEU A 12 -15.16 25.15 42.82
N PHE A 13 -15.90 24.45 41.95
CA PHE A 13 -17.35 24.47 41.99
C PHE A 13 -17.93 23.10 41.71
N ALA A 14 -18.33 22.46 42.80
CA ALA A 14 -19.23 21.31 42.80
C ALA A 14 -20.67 21.81 42.85
N LEU A 15 -21.54 21.30 41.98
CA LEU A 15 -22.98 21.38 42.24
C LEU A 15 -23.65 20.06 41.80
N LEU A 16 -24.13 19.35 42.80
CA LEU A 16 -25.17 18.31 42.72
C LEU A 16 -26.55 18.96 42.41
N CYS A 17 -27.37 18.21 41.64
CA CYS A 17 -28.83 18.17 41.84
C CYS A 17 -29.41 17.14 40.87
N THR A 18 -29.77 15.93 41.30
CA THR A 18 -31.07 15.42 41.81
C THR A 18 -32.10 15.12 40.71
N PHE A 19 -32.47 13.83 40.64
CA PHE A 19 -33.62 13.24 39.96
C PHE A 19 -34.95 13.84 40.51
N PRO A 20 -36.02 13.79 39.71
CA PRO A 20 -37.16 13.03 40.19
C PRO A 20 -37.72 12.04 39.17
N CYS A 21 -38.07 10.89 39.68
CA CYS A 21 -38.96 9.87 39.18
C CYS A 21 -40.41 10.37 39.30
N ALA A 22 -41.22 10.21 38.24
CA ALA A 22 -42.67 10.34 38.33
C ALA A 22 -43.35 9.20 37.54
N CYS A 23 -43.90 8.24 38.26
CA CYS A 23 -44.96 7.34 37.78
C CYS A 23 -46.34 8.07 37.79
N ALA A 24 -47.14 7.87 36.75
CA ALA A 24 -48.61 7.91 36.79
C ALA A 24 -49.17 7.22 35.55
N THR A 25 -49.71 6.03 35.71
CA THR A 25 -51.12 5.54 35.65
C THR A 25 -51.90 5.69 34.36
N GLN A 26 -52.19 4.54 33.81
CA GLN A 26 -53.40 3.98 33.15
C GLN A 26 -54.44 4.93 32.52
N GLY A 27 -54.73 4.60 31.26
CA GLY A 27 -55.98 4.91 30.59
C GLY A 27 -56.26 3.87 29.50
N ASN A 28 -57.13 2.91 29.79
CA ASN A 28 -57.68 1.93 28.83
C ASN A 28 -58.66 2.66 27.89
N VAL A 29 -58.44 2.48 26.58
CA VAL A 29 -59.57 2.54 25.62
C VAL A 29 -59.41 1.42 24.65
N ALA A 30 -60.36 0.51 24.65
CA ALA A 30 -60.51 -0.60 23.71
C ALA A 30 -61.15 -0.05 22.42
N TYR A 31 -60.59 -0.41 21.27
CA TYR A 31 -61.31 -0.55 20.01
C TYR A 31 -60.81 -1.79 19.22
N THR A 32 -61.78 -2.43 18.70
CA THR A 32 -61.95 -3.71 18.08
C THR A 32 -61.02 -4.04 16.92
N GLU A 33 -60.82 -5.36 16.79
CA GLU A 33 -60.18 -6.15 15.76
C GLU A 33 -60.49 -5.71 14.31
N ASP A 34 -59.42 -5.67 13.47
CA ASP A 34 -59.54 -6.14 12.10
C ASP A 34 -58.34 -6.98 11.76
N ALA A 35 -58.61 -8.21 11.27
CA ALA A 35 -57.67 -9.26 10.99
C ALA A 35 -56.96 -9.01 9.63
N GLY A 36 -55.77 -8.44 9.70
CA GLY A 36 -54.82 -8.43 8.58
C GLY A 36 -53.62 -9.26 8.90
N THR A 37 -53.52 -10.44 8.38
CA THR A 37 -52.40 -11.38 8.47
C THR A 37 -51.12 -10.69 7.91
N LYS A 38 -50.32 -10.12 8.75
CA LYS A 38 -48.92 -9.79 8.42
C LYS A 38 -48.10 -11.03 8.75
N GLU A 39 -47.64 -11.69 7.72
CA GLU A 39 -46.53 -12.65 7.83
C GLU A 39 -45.36 -11.92 8.53
N LYS A 40 -45.07 -12.37 9.72
CA LYS A 40 -43.87 -12.04 10.45
C LYS A 40 -42.73 -12.76 9.77
N VAL A 41 -42.02 -12.08 8.86
CA VAL A 41 -40.71 -12.53 8.43
C VAL A 41 -39.87 -12.61 9.70
N THR A 42 -39.80 -13.78 10.26
CA THR A 42 -38.77 -14.10 11.25
C THR A 42 -37.47 -14.11 10.48
N ASP A 43 -36.64 -13.09 10.70
CA ASP A 43 -35.21 -13.19 10.48
C ASP A 43 -34.75 -14.42 11.26
N ALA A 44 -34.65 -15.53 10.57
CA ALA A 44 -33.97 -16.69 11.08
C ALA A 44 -32.50 -16.28 11.17
N SER A 45 -32.04 -15.95 12.37
CA SER A 45 -30.62 -16.00 12.70
C SER A 45 -30.18 -17.43 12.37
N ALA A 46 -29.61 -17.62 11.17
CA ALA A 46 -28.87 -18.82 10.86
C ALA A 46 -27.83 -18.98 11.96
N SER A 47 -27.88 -20.06 12.70
CA SER A 47 -26.83 -20.39 13.65
C SER A 47 -25.52 -20.46 12.86
N ASP A 48 -24.47 -19.79 13.34
CA ASP A 48 -23.12 -19.74 12.73
C ASP A 48 -22.47 -21.13 12.50
N ALA A 49 -23.22 -22.22 12.74
CA ALA A 49 -22.69 -23.58 12.81
C ALA A 49 -22.47 -24.26 11.45
N ASP A 50 -23.07 -23.77 10.35
CA ASP A 50 -23.02 -24.47 9.04
C ASP A 50 -22.92 -23.49 7.86
N ILE A 51 -21.96 -22.55 7.89
CA ILE A 51 -21.70 -21.67 6.75
C ILE A 51 -20.95 -22.47 5.69
N ARG A 52 -21.53 -22.57 4.49
CA ARG A 52 -20.93 -23.23 3.33
C ARG A 52 -20.51 -22.22 2.28
N TRP A 53 -19.34 -22.45 1.67
CA TRP A 53 -18.83 -21.61 0.59
C TRP A 53 -19.83 -21.42 -0.55
N ASP A 54 -20.45 -22.50 -1.00
CA ASP A 54 -21.43 -22.48 -2.09
C ASP A 54 -22.70 -21.64 -1.80
N ASN A 55 -22.96 -21.32 -0.53
CA ASN A 55 -24.11 -20.52 -0.10
C ASN A 55 -23.78 -19.04 0.06
N LEU A 56 -22.50 -18.67 0.11
CA LEU A 56 -22.08 -17.27 0.16
C LEU A 56 -22.39 -16.60 -1.17
N LYS A 57 -22.91 -15.37 -1.10
CA LYS A 57 -23.26 -14.58 -2.28
C LYS A 57 -22.44 -13.29 -2.25
N ILE A 58 -21.92 -12.93 -3.41
CA ILE A 58 -21.30 -11.63 -3.60
C ILE A 58 -22.38 -10.56 -3.46
N GLU A 59 -22.21 -9.65 -2.52
CA GLU A 59 -23.09 -8.49 -2.29
C GLU A 59 -22.66 -7.32 -3.14
N ASN A 60 -21.33 -7.08 -3.21
CA ASN A 60 -20.71 -6.11 -4.09
C ASN A 60 -19.23 -6.48 -4.34
N SER A 61 -18.60 -5.77 -5.27
CA SER A 61 -17.16 -5.81 -5.51
C SER A 61 -16.57 -4.43 -5.31
N MET A 62 -15.31 -4.37 -4.92
CA MET A 62 -14.58 -3.11 -4.80
C MET A 62 -14.48 -2.42 -6.17
N ASP A 63 -14.81 -1.12 -6.21
CA ASP A 63 -14.63 -0.33 -7.43
C ASP A 63 -13.16 0.13 -7.56
N LEU A 64 -12.52 -0.30 -8.65
CA LEU A 64 -11.14 0.02 -8.97
C LEU A 64 -11.08 0.77 -10.30
N SER A 65 -10.46 1.93 -10.29
CA SER A 65 -10.36 2.81 -11.46
C SER A 65 -9.11 2.59 -12.29
N TYR A 66 -8.01 2.18 -11.65
CA TYR A 66 -6.68 2.08 -12.25
C TYR A 66 -5.96 0.78 -11.95
N ALA A 67 -6.16 0.21 -10.76
CA ALA A 67 -5.51 -1.03 -10.37
C ALA A 67 -6.08 -2.21 -11.16
N THR A 68 -5.19 -3.10 -11.60
CA THR A 68 -5.50 -4.26 -12.41
C THR A 68 -4.96 -5.56 -11.82
N GLN A 69 -4.14 -5.45 -10.78
CA GLN A 69 -3.43 -6.59 -10.22
C GLN A 69 -4.10 -7.18 -8.98
N PHE A 70 -5.22 -6.63 -8.52
CA PHE A 70 -6.05 -7.23 -7.48
C PHE A 70 -7.53 -6.92 -7.69
N SER A 71 -8.38 -7.68 -7.03
CA SER A 71 -9.81 -7.40 -6.84
C SER A 71 -10.27 -7.80 -5.45
N VAL A 72 -11.39 -7.26 -5.00
CA VAL A 72 -12.00 -7.62 -3.72
C VAL A 72 -13.50 -7.81 -3.93
N ASP A 73 -13.99 -9.01 -3.61
CA ASP A 73 -15.41 -9.32 -3.57
C ASP A 73 -15.90 -9.41 -2.12
N TYR A 74 -16.97 -8.72 -1.83
CA TYR A 74 -17.62 -8.70 -0.52
C TYR A 74 -18.79 -9.66 -0.53
N TYR A 75 -18.76 -10.63 0.37
CA TYR A 75 -19.75 -11.69 0.46
C TYR A 75 -20.69 -11.48 1.65
N THR A 76 -21.88 -12.08 1.55
CA THR A 76 -22.85 -12.16 2.64
C THR A 76 -22.19 -12.63 3.93
N GLY A 77 -22.52 -11.97 5.05
CA GLY A 77 -21.94 -12.28 6.36
C GLY A 77 -20.61 -11.60 6.66
N GLY A 78 -20.13 -10.72 5.76
CA GLY A 78 -18.95 -9.89 5.95
C GLY A 78 -17.64 -10.54 5.47
N TYR A 79 -17.69 -11.71 4.83
CA TYR A 79 -16.51 -12.33 4.23
C TYR A 79 -16.01 -11.50 3.06
N LYS A 80 -14.69 -11.46 2.88
CA LYS A 80 -14.04 -10.77 1.75
C LYS A 80 -13.12 -11.75 1.02
N LEU A 81 -13.24 -11.82 -0.29
CA LEU A 81 -12.27 -12.53 -1.12
C LEU A 81 -11.38 -11.51 -1.82
N ILE A 82 -10.11 -11.51 -1.49
CA ILE A 82 -9.09 -10.74 -2.20
C ILE A 82 -8.43 -11.66 -3.21
N SER A 83 -8.50 -11.32 -4.48
CA SER A 83 -7.78 -12.03 -5.55
C SER A 83 -6.61 -11.17 -6.01
N VAL A 84 -5.41 -11.74 -6.06
CA VAL A 84 -4.20 -11.09 -6.57
C VAL A 84 -3.76 -11.81 -7.84
N SER A 85 -3.68 -11.07 -8.95
CA SER A 85 -3.41 -11.61 -10.29
C SER A 85 -2.11 -12.41 -10.32
N ASP A 86 -2.18 -13.63 -10.89
CA ASP A 86 -1.06 -14.58 -11.02
C ASP A 86 -0.44 -15.05 -9.70
N ILE A 87 -1.05 -14.70 -8.55
CA ILE A 87 -0.57 -15.05 -7.21
C ILE A 87 -1.53 -16.02 -6.52
N GLY A 88 -2.80 -15.62 -6.34
CA GLY A 88 -3.79 -16.45 -5.65
C GLY A 88 -4.91 -15.67 -4.99
N ASP A 89 -5.78 -16.44 -4.34
CA ASP A 89 -6.98 -15.95 -3.68
C ASP A 89 -6.86 -16.06 -2.16
N TYR A 90 -7.41 -15.08 -1.46
CA TYR A 90 -7.32 -14.95 0.00
C TYR A 90 -8.69 -14.64 0.58
N LEU A 91 -9.22 -15.56 1.38
CA LEU A 91 -10.48 -15.36 2.08
C LEU A 91 -10.23 -14.74 3.45
N LEU A 92 -10.69 -13.51 3.64
CA LEU A 92 -10.76 -12.89 4.96
C LEU A 92 -12.05 -13.33 5.63
N VAL A 93 -11.90 -14.04 6.75
CA VAL A 93 -13.00 -14.50 7.59
C VAL A 93 -13.26 -13.41 8.64
N PRO A 94 -14.48 -12.90 8.80
CA PRO A 94 -14.76 -11.87 9.81
C PRO A 94 -14.48 -12.35 11.22
N ASP A 95 -14.05 -11.44 12.12
CA ASP A 95 -13.82 -11.73 13.53
C ASP A 95 -15.01 -12.50 14.13
N GLY A 96 -14.72 -13.68 14.72
CA GLY A 96 -15.72 -14.52 15.39
C GLY A 96 -16.63 -15.34 14.47
N LYS A 97 -16.37 -15.38 13.18
CA LYS A 97 -17.04 -16.27 12.22
C LYS A 97 -16.22 -17.53 11.97
N ASN A 98 -16.85 -18.55 11.44
CA ASN A 98 -16.17 -19.79 11.05
C ASN A 98 -15.73 -19.73 9.58
N VAL A 99 -14.66 -20.45 9.25
CA VAL A 99 -14.28 -20.70 7.86
C VAL A 99 -15.40 -21.50 7.18
N PRO A 100 -15.89 -21.08 6.01
CA PRO A 100 -16.97 -21.77 5.31
C PRO A 100 -16.59 -23.20 4.95
N GLU A 101 -17.51 -24.16 5.17
CA GLU A 101 -17.33 -25.51 4.69
C GLU A 101 -17.32 -25.57 3.15
N GLY A 102 -16.48 -26.44 2.60
CA GLY A 102 -16.36 -26.63 1.17
C GLY A 102 -15.59 -25.51 0.46
N LEU A 103 -14.80 -24.71 1.22
CA LEU A 103 -13.89 -23.75 0.64
C LEU A 103 -12.87 -24.47 -0.26
N PRO A 104 -12.60 -24.00 -1.50
CA PRO A 104 -11.53 -24.50 -2.34
C PRO A 104 -10.18 -24.51 -1.62
N SER A 105 -9.39 -25.57 -1.83
CA SER A 105 -8.13 -25.76 -1.09
C SER A 105 -6.98 -24.85 -1.54
N ASP A 106 -7.14 -24.17 -2.64
CA ASP A 106 -6.22 -23.18 -3.22
C ASP A 106 -6.47 -21.76 -2.71
N ILE A 107 -7.56 -21.54 -1.95
CA ILE A 107 -7.82 -20.27 -1.28
C ILE A 107 -7.11 -20.24 0.08
N THR A 108 -6.22 -19.28 0.27
CA THR A 108 -5.58 -19.04 1.56
C THR A 108 -6.54 -18.34 2.53
N VAL A 109 -6.69 -18.88 3.73
CA VAL A 109 -7.57 -18.31 4.76
C VAL A 109 -6.81 -17.34 5.64
N ILE A 110 -7.34 -16.14 5.85
CA ILE A 110 -6.92 -15.16 6.83
C ILE A 110 -8.04 -15.03 7.87
N ASP A 111 -7.79 -15.47 9.10
CA ASP A 111 -8.81 -15.58 10.15
C ASP A 111 -8.85 -14.29 10.98
N GLY A 112 -9.92 -13.55 10.83
CA GLY A 112 -10.11 -12.23 11.43
C GLY A 112 -9.30 -11.12 10.76
N THR A 113 -9.50 -9.89 11.25
CA THR A 113 -8.67 -8.75 10.86
C THR A 113 -7.27 -8.92 11.45
N PRO A 114 -6.17 -8.91 10.65
CA PRO A 114 -4.82 -9.11 11.17
C PRO A 114 -4.46 -8.08 12.24
N LYS A 115 -3.85 -8.55 13.34
CA LYS A 115 -3.48 -7.73 14.53
C LYS A 115 -1.99 -7.71 14.80
N HIS A 116 -1.27 -8.72 14.30
CA HIS A 116 0.16 -8.94 14.53
C HIS A 116 0.89 -9.27 13.23
N ALA A 117 0.59 -8.52 12.16
CA ALA A 117 1.14 -8.81 10.85
C ALA A 117 2.65 -8.53 10.77
N TYR A 118 3.33 -9.34 9.95
CA TYR A 118 4.68 -9.10 9.47
C TYR A 118 4.63 -8.42 8.10
N LEU A 119 5.36 -7.31 7.94
CA LEU A 119 5.45 -6.59 6.68
C LEU A 119 6.86 -6.68 6.09
N ALA A 120 7.01 -7.44 5.01
CA ALA A 120 8.21 -7.46 4.16
C ALA A 120 8.06 -6.55 2.93
N ALA A 121 6.83 -6.37 2.43
CA ALA A 121 6.51 -5.47 1.33
C ALA A 121 6.63 -3.99 1.75
N THR A 122 7.80 -3.39 1.53
CA THR A 122 8.09 -2.01 1.99
C THR A 122 7.16 -0.96 1.38
N SER A 123 6.61 -1.21 0.18
CA SER A 123 5.61 -0.37 -0.50
C SER A 123 4.34 -0.15 0.33
N GLY A 124 3.94 -1.13 1.15
CA GLY A 124 2.72 -1.07 1.95
C GLY A 124 2.81 -0.18 3.19
N MET A 125 4.02 0.11 3.70
CA MET A 125 4.16 0.81 4.98
C MET A 125 3.48 2.19 5.00
N ASP A 126 3.68 3.00 3.96
CA ASP A 126 3.08 4.34 3.91
C ASP A 126 1.56 4.28 3.84
N PHE A 127 1.00 3.34 3.07
CA PHE A 127 -0.44 3.12 3.01
C PHE A 127 -1.00 2.72 4.37
N ILE A 128 -0.39 1.73 5.03
CA ILE A 128 -0.83 1.24 6.34
C ILE A 128 -0.78 2.34 7.40
N VAL A 129 0.27 3.19 7.38
CA VAL A 129 0.37 4.36 8.25
C VAL A 129 -0.76 5.33 7.98
N LYS A 130 -0.97 5.69 6.70
CA LYS A 130 -1.94 6.73 6.31
C LYS A 130 -3.40 6.34 6.52
N ILE A 131 -3.73 5.05 6.43
CA ILE A 131 -5.06 4.55 6.80
C ILE A 131 -5.20 4.26 8.31
N GLY A 132 -4.18 4.61 9.12
CA GLY A 132 -4.23 4.50 10.58
C GLY A 132 -4.13 3.07 11.12
N ARG A 133 -3.49 2.16 10.38
CA ARG A 133 -3.39 0.72 10.72
C ARG A 133 -1.98 0.25 11.10
N LEU A 134 -1.05 1.18 11.38
CA LEU A 134 0.31 0.82 11.81
C LEU A 134 0.33 -0.11 13.04
N ASN A 135 -0.63 0.03 13.97
CA ASN A 135 -0.74 -0.82 15.16
C ASN A 135 -1.13 -2.27 14.85
N ASN A 136 -1.55 -2.57 13.62
CA ASN A 136 -1.81 -3.95 13.17
C ASN A 136 -0.53 -4.67 12.72
N LEU A 137 0.62 -3.94 12.65
CA LEU A 137 1.92 -4.52 12.37
C LEU A 137 2.67 -4.72 13.69
N SER A 138 3.14 -5.94 13.94
CA SER A 138 4.07 -6.26 15.03
C SER A 138 5.48 -6.52 14.54
N PHE A 139 5.64 -6.87 13.25
CA PHE A 139 6.92 -7.27 12.68
C PHE A 139 7.21 -6.59 11.36
N SER A 140 8.49 -6.30 11.11
CA SER A 140 8.99 -5.65 9.90
C SER A 140 10.15 -6.44 9.29
N GLY A 141 10.11 -6.60 7.98
CA GLY A 141 11.21 -7.12 7.17
C GLY A 141 12.37 -6.13 6.97
N THR A 142 12.17 -4.87 7.38
CA THR A 142 13.13 -3.78 7.23
C THR A 142 13.54 -3.26 8.60
N LYS A 143 14.84 -3.02 8.79
CA LYS A 143 15.40 -2.45 10.02
C LYS A 143 15.03 -0.97 10.16
N GLU A 144 15.17 -0.43 11.39
CA GLU A 144 14.87 0.96 11.70
C GLU A 144 15.60 1.96 10.78
N ASP A 145 16.88 1.74 10.54
CA ASP A 145 17.72 2.59 9.69
C ASP A 145 17.37 2.52 8.20
N GLY A 146 16.66 1.47 7.77
CA GLY A 146 16.14 1.32 6.41
C GLY A 146 14.80 1.98 6.15
N TRP A 147 14.11 2.49 7.17
CA TRP A 147 12.85 3.21 7.00
C TRP A 147 13.08 4.71 6.84
N TYR A 148 12.37 5.34 5.91
CA TYR A 148 12.29 6.81 5.76
C TYR A 148 10.99 7.37 6.33
N ILE A 149 10.00 6.51 6.65
CA ILE A 149 8.70 6.86 7.22
C ILE A 149 8.87 7.08 8.73
N PRO A 150 8.63 8.30 9.25
CA PRO A 150 8.90 8.63 10.65
C PRO A 150 8.10 7.77 11.64
N GLU A 151 6.85 7.47 11.32
CA GLU A 151 5.95 6.67 12.16
C GLU A 151 6.46 5.24 12.33
N ALA A 152 6.99 4.63 11.26
CA ALA A 152 7.60 3.30 11.30
C ALA A 152 8.86 3.31 12.20
N LYS A 153 9.73 4.32 12.08
CA LYS A 153 10.90 4.49 12.97
C LYS A 153 10.48 4.63 14.42
N GLN A 154 9.50 5.48 14.70
CA GLN A 154 9.00 5.70 16.07
C GLN A 154 8.41 4.42 16.66
N ALA A 155 7.65 3.65 15.88
CA ALA A 155 7.11 2.36 16.31
C ALA A 155 8.22 1.36 16.65
N MET A 156 9.30 1.31 15.86
CA MET A 156 10.46 0.46 16.15
C MET A 156 11.23 0.91 17.40
N GLN A 157 11.43 2.22 17.58
CA GLN A 157 12.05 2.79 18.79
C GLN A 157 11.21 2.52 20.04
N ALA A 158 9.88 2.60 19.91
CA ALA A 158 8.94 2.27 20.97
C ALA A 158 8.80 0.75 21.21
N LYS A 159 9.40 -0.09 20.35
CA LYS A 159 9.31 -1.57 20.37
C LYS A 159 7.90 -2.11 20.16
N THR A 160 7.01 -1.35 19.54
CA THR A 160 5.70 -1.82 19.09
C THR A 160 5.77 -2.47 17.71
N LEU A 161 6.83 -2.19 16.95
CA LEU A 161 7.18 -2.83 15.69
C LEU A 161 8.61 -3.40 15.82
N ALA A 162 8.78 -4.70 15.63
CA ALA A 162 10.07 -5.37 15.77
C ALA A 162 10.63 -5.79 14.39
N TYR A 163 11.94 -5.70 14.21
CA TYR A 163 12.57 -6.33 13.05
C TYR A 163 12.59 -7.85 13.23
N ALA A 164 11.99 -8.58 12.30
CA ALA A 164 11.88 -10.03 12.31
C ALA A 164 12.51 -10.69 11.06
N GLY A 165 13.66 -10.19 10.63
CA GLY A 165 14.36 -10.73 9.45
C GLY A 165 13.81 -10.18 8.13
N LYS A 166 14.52 -10.47 7.03
CA LYS A 166 14.11 -10.08 5.65
C LYS A 166 13.22 -11.14 5.05
N TYR A 167 12.53 -10.80 3.94
CA TYR A 167 11.66 -11.68 3.17
C TYR A 167 12.25 -13.07 2.88
N ASN A 168 13.56 -13.20 2.66
CA ASN A 168 14.24 -14.44 2.35
C ASN A 168 14.88 -15.14 3.57
N ALA A 169 14.78 -14.56 4.76
CA ALA A 169 15.28 -15.11 6.01
C ALA A 169 14.53 -14.47 7.19
N PRO A 170 13.20 -14.68 7.30
CA PRO A 170 12.41 -14.18 8.44
C PRO A 170 12.77 -14.96 9.71
N ASP A 171 12.69 -14.30 10.84
CA ASP A 171 12.80 -14.94 12.16
C ASP A 171 11.43 -15.53 12.57
N VAL A 172 11.17 -16.72 12.02
CA VAL A 172 9.90 -17.42 12.23
C VAL A 172 9.64 -17.72 13.72
N GLU A 173 10.71 -17.98 14.49
CA GLU A 173 10.58 -18.24 15.93
C GLU A 173 10.10 -16.98 16.66
N GLN A 174 10.68 -15.81 16.34
CA GLN A 174 10.23 -14.53 16.89
C GLN A 174 8.78 -14.20 16.47
N MET A 175 8.43 -14.48 15.20
CA MET A 175 7.08 -14.24 14.68
C MET A 175 6.04 -15.09 15.40
N LEU A 176 6.31 -16.38 15.59
CA LEU A 176 5.43 -17.30 16.33
C LEU A 176 5.32 -16.92 17.82
N ALA A 177 6.42 -16.52 18.45
CA ALA A 177 6.42 -16.09 19.85
C ALA A 177 5.61 -14.81 20.09
N GLY A 178 5.38 -14.01 19.07
CA GLY A 178 4.57 -12.80 19.11
C GLY A 178 3.25 -12.90 18.36
N ASP A 179 2.72 -14.11 18.20
CA ASP A 179 1.41 -14.42 17.64
C ASP A 179 1.18 -13.81 16.24
N CYS A 180 2.21 -13.87 15.37
CA CYS A 180 2.09 -13.39 13.99
C CYS A 180 0.94 -14.10 13.27
N ASP A 181 -0.01 -13.31 12.79
CA ASP A 181 -1.27 -13.79 12.19
C ASP A 181 -1.34 -13.60 10.66
N LEU A 182 -0.39 -12.87 10.08
CA LEU A 182 -0.26 -12.68 8.63
C LEU A 182 1.15 -12.26 8.26
N ALA A 183 1.69 -12.81 7.17
CA ALA A 183 2.88 -12.28 6.50
C ALA A 183 2.48 -11.57 5.20
N ILE A 184 2.82 -10.28 5.08
CA ILE A 184 2.60 -9.47 3.88
C ILE A 184 3.95 -9.37 3.16
N GLU A 185 4.10 -10.19 2.12
CA GLU A 185 5.32 -10.34 1.37
C GLU A 185 5.28 -9.55 0.05
N SER A 186 6.44 -9.21 -0.48
CA SER A 186 6.57 -8.71 -1.86
C SER A 186 6.78 -9.87 -2.83
N THR A 187 6.68 -9.59 -4.13
CA THR A 187 6.98 -10.57 -5.20
C THR A 187 8.38 -11.19 -5.11
N MET A 188 9.29 -10.60 -4.33
CA MET A 188 10.62 -11.18 -4.08
C MET A 188 10.56 -12.53 -3.38
N ILE A 189 9.48 -12.82 -2.63
CA ILE A 189 9.28 -14.14 -1.99
C ILE A 189 9.13 -15.25 -3.02
N LEU A 190 8.65 -14.96 -4.23
CA LEU A 190 8.49 -15.93 -5.31
C LEU A 190 9.83 -16.52 -5.80
N HIS A 191 10.95 -15.84 -5.50
CA HIS A 191 12.30 -16.36 -5.74
C HIS A 191 12.82 -17.25 -4.59
N ASN A 192 12.07 -17.31 -3.48
CA ASN A 192 12.38 -18.12 -2.30
C ASN A 192 11.13 -18.89 -1.83
N PRO A 193 10.55 -19.75 -2.67
CA PRO A 193 9.28 -20.42 -2.38
C PRO A 193 9.33 -21.25 -1.10
N GLU A 194 10.51 -21.79 -0.74
CA GLU A 194 10.73 -22.55 0.48
C GLU A 194 10.49 -21.73 1.75
N VAL A 195 10.70 -20.41 1.70
CA VAL A 195 10.43 -19.52 2.85
C VAL A 195 8.93 -19.31 3.00
N LYS A 196 8.20 -19.11 1.88
CA LYS A 196 6.74 -19.01 1.89
C LYS A 196 6.13 -20.29 2.46
N GLU A 197 6.53 -21.45 1.95
CA GLU A 197 6.08 -22.77 2.43
C GLU A 197 6.37 -22.97 3.92
N GLN A 198 7.53 -22.51 4.42
CA GLN A 198 7.88 -22.59 5.84
C GLN A 198 6.94 -21.75 6.70
N LEU A 199 6.63 -20.51 6.31
CA LEU A 199 5.70 -19.64 7.03
C LEU A 199 4.30 -20.28 7.09
N GLU A 200 3.80 -20.75 5.97
CA GLU A 200 2.49 -21.40 5.85
C GLU A 200 2.42 -22.71 6.65
N ALA A 201 3.49 -23.53 6.63
CA ALA A 201 3.59 -24.74 7.44
C ALA A 201 3.61 -24.45 8.95
N CYS A 202 4.05 -23.27 9.37
CA CYS A 202 3.99 -22.79 10.74
C CYS A 202 2.64 -22.16 11.09
N GLY A 203 1.66 -22.14 10.17
CA GLY A 203 0.32 -21.56 10.40
C GLY A 203 0.26 -20.05 10.21
N ILE A 204 1.27 -19.43 9.62
CA ILE A 204 1.26 -18.02 9.27
C ILE A 204 0.85 -17.89 7.79
N PRO A 205 -0.38 -17.44 7.48
CA PRO A 205 -0.78 -17.23 6.09
C PRO A 205 0.10 -16.16 5.43
N VAL A 206 0.39 -16.35 4.13
CA VAL A 206 1.24 -15.44 3.37
C VAL A 206 0.44 -14.82 2.25
N ILE A 207 0.27 -13.49 2.27
CA ILE A 207 -0.28 -12.71 1.17
C ILE A 207 0.87 -12.00 0.43
N VAL A 208 0.85 -12.04 -0.91
CA VAL A 208 1.89 -11.42 -1.73
C VAL A 208 1.35 -10.14 -2.37
N GLU A 209 1.98 -9.04 -2.02
CA GLU A 209 1.69 -7.72 -2.57
C GLU A 209 2.25 -7.62 -3.99
N HIS A 210 1.42 -7.25 -4.97
CA HIS A 210 1.75 -7.27 -6.40
C HIS A 210 1.69 -5.88 -7.06
N SER A 211 1.66 -4.81 -6.28
CA SER A 211 1.55 -3.42 -6.77
C SER A 211 2.68 -3.03 -7.74
N SER A 212 3.83 -3.70 -7.61
CA SER A 212 4.97 -3.47 -8.50
C SER A 212 4.70 -3.82 -9.96
N TYR A 213 3.65 -4.58 -10.24
CA TYR A 213 3.22 -4.97 -11.59
C TYR A 213 2.12 -4.07 -12.15
N GLU A 214 1.65 -3.08 -11.40
CA GLU A 214 0.78 -2.06 -11.95
C GLU A 214 1.53 -1.18 -12.94
N THR A 215 0.99 -1.04 -14.13
CA THR A 215 1.55 -0.20 -15.20
C THR A 215 1.19 1.27 -15.04
N HIS A 216 0.04 1.55 -14.38
CA HIS A 216 -0.42 2.91 -14.14
C HIS A 216 0.00 3.39 -12.75
N PRO A 217 0.60 4.60 -12.61
CA PRO A 217 1.01 5.12 -11.29
C PRO A 217 -0.14 5.23 -10.30
N LEU A 218 -1.33 5.64 -10.76
CA LEU A 218 -2.53 5.68 -9.91
C LEU A 218 -3.06 4.28 -9.57
N GLY A 219 -2.78 3.26 -10.38
CA GLY A 219 -3.04 1.86 -10.03
C GLY A 219 -2.21 1.43 -8.81
N ARG A 220 -0.93 1.82 -8.76
CA ARG A 220 -0.09 1.60 -7.57
C ARG A 220 -0.61 2.34 -6.34
N LEU A 221 -1.08 3.57 -6.49
CA LEU A 221 -1.69 4.32 -5.41
C LEU A 221 -2.99 3.64 -4.93
N GLU A 222 -3.78 3.08 -5.86
CA GLU A 222 -5.05 2.42 -5.56
C GLU A 222 -4.89 1.14 -4.74
N TRP A 223 -3.67 0.58 -4.65
CA TRP A 223 -3.36 -0.50 -3.71
C TRP A 223 -3.57 -0.11 -2.24
N VAL A 224 -3.74 1.15 -1.92
CA VAL A 224 -4.22 1.54 -0.58
C VAL A 224 -5.57 0.91 -0.24
N LYS A 225 -6.45 0.69 -1.25
CA LYS A 225 -7.74 0.01 -1.07
C LYS A 225 -7.58 -1.48 -0.74
N PHE A 226 -6.53 -2.15 -1.28
CA PHE A 226 -6.16 -3.50 -0.87
C PHE A 226 -5.86 -3.57 0.63
N TYR A 227 -5.04 -2.65 1.14
CA TYR A 227 -4.75 -2.55 2.57
C TYR A 227 -5.98 -2.12 3.38
N GLY A 228 -6.87 -1.30 2.81
CA GLY A 228 -8.18 -0.98 3.38
C GLY A 228 -9.01 -2.22 3.63
N ALA A 229 -9.17 -3.08 2.62
CA ALA A 229 -9.91 -4.33 2.74
C ALA A 229 -9.27 -5.30 3.74
N LEU A 230 -7.93 -5.39 3.73
CA LEU A 230 -7.17 -6.30 4.60
C LEU A 230 -7.29 -5.93 6.09
N PHE A 231 -7.38 -4.65 6.42
CA PHE A 231 -7.37 -4.14 7.78
C PHE A 231 -8.68 -3.48 8.23
N ASP A 232 -9.81 -3.72 7.56
CA ASP A 232 -11.12 -3.09 7.85
C ASP A 232 -11.01 -1.56 7.94
N ALA A 233 -10.45 -0.94 6.91
CA ALA A 233 -10.22 0.50 6.81
C ALA A 233 -10.58 1.05 5.42
N GLU A 234 -11.59 0.48 4.78
CA GLU A 234 -12.00 0.80 3.41
C GLU A 234 -12.32 2.29 3.23
N ASP A 235 -13.08 2.88 4.16
CA ASP A 235 -13.43 4.32 4.10
C ASP A 235 -12.20 5.22 4.14
N ALA A 236 -11.22 4.88 5.00
CA ALA A 236 -9.97 5.65 5.10
C ALA A 236 -9.12 5.49 3.83
N ALA A 237 -9.10 4.29 3.26
CA ALA A 237 -8.38 3.99 2.03
C ALA A 237 -9.00 4.72 0.82
N GLU A 238 -10.32 4.71 0.69
CA GLU A 238 -11.03 5.43 -0.36
C GLU A 238 -10.78 6.94 -0.27
N GLN A 239 -10.94 7.52 0.92
CA GLN A 239 -10.68 8.94 1.14
C GLN A 239 -9.24 9.34 0.81
N LEU A 240 -8.27 8.49 1.18
CA LEU A 240 -6.87 8.73 0.83
C LEU A 240 -6.65 8.68 -0.67
N PHE A 241 -7.17 7.64 -1.34
CA PHE A 241 -7.06 7.49 -2.79
C PHE A 241 -7.65 8.69 -3.53
N GLU A 242 -8.89 9.09 -3.19
CA GLU A 242 -9.55 10.25 -3.78
C GLU A 242 -8.75 11.54 -3.57
N THR A 243 -8.26 11.77 -2.34
CA THR A 243 -7.47 12.95 -1.97
C THR A 243 -6.18 13.04 -2.77
N GLU A 244 -5.43 11.95 -2.88
CA GLU A 244 -4.15 11.93 -3.60
C GLU A 244 -4.37 11.99 -5.11
N THR A 245 -5.38 11.32 -5.64
CA THR A 245 -5.74 11.37 -7.06
C THR A 245 -6.16 12.77 -7.48
N ALA A 246 -6.95 13.47 -6.65
CA ALA A 246 -7.36 14.85 -6.94
C ALA A 246 -6.17 15.81 -7.11
N LYS A 247 -5.06 15.60 -6.38
CA LYS A 247 -3.84 16.41 -6.51
C LYS A 247 -3.15 16.25 -7.87
N THR A 248 -3.38 15.13 -8.55
CA THR A 248 -2.78 14.85 -9.87
C THR A 248 -3.62 15.37 -11.03
N ALA A 249 -4.87 15.79 -10.79
CA ALA A 249 -5.83 16.14 -11.82
C ALA A 249 -5.34 17.29 -12.73
N ASP A 250 -4.68 18.30 -12.17
CA ASP A 250 -4.15 19.43 -12.93
C ASP A 250 -3.03 18.96 -13.89
N VAL A 251 -2.14 18.09 -13.40
CA VAL A 251 -1.04 17.53 -14.20
C VAL A 251 -1.56 16.65 -15.34
N LEU A 252 -2.57 15.81 -15.04
CA LEU A 252 -3.15 14.89 -16.02
C LEU A 252 -3.91 15.61 -17.15
N ASN A 253 -4.35 16.84 -16.93
CA ASN A 253 -5.07 17.67 -17.90
C ASN A 253 -4.17 18.62 -18.69
N GLU A 254 -2.86 18.66 -18.40
CA GLU A 254 -1.95 19.55 -19.12
C GLU A 254 -1.66 19.06 -20.55
N THR A 255 -1.38 20.00 -21.43
CA THR A 255 -0.98 19.69 -22.80
C THR A 255 0.43 19.09 -22.82
N PRO A 256 0.68 18.01 -23.59
CA PRO A 256 2.00 17.44 -23.72
C PRO A 256 3.05 18.48 -24.10
N THR A 257 4.16 18.49 -23.38
CA THR A 257 5.23 19.49 -23.53
C THR A 257 6.10 19.25 -24.75
N GLY A 258 6.06 18.04 -25.33
CA GLY A 258 6.97 17.58 -26.38
C GLY A 258 8.42 17.40 -25.93
N LYS A 259 8.68 17.46 -24.61
CA LYS A 259 10.01 17.27 -24.03
C LYS A 259 10.34 15.81 -23.88
N THR A 260 11.57 15.45 -24.20
CA THR A 260 12.09 14.10 -24.05
C THR A 260 12.85 13.93 -22.73
N VAL A 261 12.63 12.80 -22.06
CA VAL A 261 13.20 12.50 -20.74
C VAL A 261 13.84 11.11 -20.75
N ALA A 262 15.09 11.01 -20.31
CA ALA A 262 15.75 9.73 -20.05
C ALA A 262 15.87 9.48 -18.53
N PHE A 263 15.32 8.35 -18.08
CA PHE A 263 15.39 7.89 -16.68
C PHE A 263 16.33 6.70 -16.56
N PHE A 264 17.38 6.78 -15.72
CA PHE A 264 18.42 5.77 -15.67
C PHE A 264 19.24 5.79 -14.39
N TYR A 265 20.05 4.73 -14.17
CA TYR A 265 21.23 4.77 -13.31
C TYR A 265 22.39 4.00 -13.95
N VAL A 266 23.63 4.30 -13.53
CA VAL A 266 24.83 3.61 -14.01
C VAL A 266 25.16 2.50 -13.02
N THR A 267 25.25 1.27 -13.52
CA THR A 267 25.61 0.10 -12.72
C THR A 267 27.11 0.10 -12.37
N THR A 268 27.49 -0.67 -11.36
CA THR A 268 28.90 -0.82 -10.93
C THR A 268 29.82 -1.34 -12.05
N ASN A 269 29.26 -2.02 -13.05
CA ASN A 269 29.98 -2.55 -14.20
C ASN A 269 30.01 -1.57 -15.39
N GLY A 270 29.52 -0.32 -15.21
CA GLY A 270 29.52 0.70 -16.24
C GLY A 270 28.37 0.60 -17.25
N GLY A 271 27.50 -0.41 -17.13
CA GLY A 271 26.25 -0.47 -17.90
C GLY A 271 25.24 0.56 -17.41
N VAL A 272 24.22 0.84 -18.22
CA VAL A 272 23.13 1.75 -17.87
C VAL A 272 21.85 0.97 -17.68
N ASN A 273 21.26 1.06 -16.51
CA ASN A 273 19.95 0.48 -16.26
C ASN A 273 18.88 1.54 -16.57
N VAL A 274 17.93 1.15 -17.41
CA VAL A 274 16.85 2.00 -17.92
C VAL A 274 15.50 1.35 -17.68
N ARG A 275 14.43 2.14 -17.68
CA ARG A 275 13.06 1.62 -17.60
C ARG A 275 12.57 1.18 -18.97
N LYS A 276 11.80 0.10 -19.01
CA LYS A 276 11.08 -0.34 -20.20
C LYS A 276 9.83 0.51 -20.44
N SER A 277 9.25 0.42 -21.63
CA SER A 277 8.10 1.23 -22.06
C SER A 277 6.86 1.04 -21.19
N GLY A 278 6.58 -0.17 -20.73
CA GLY A 278 5.44 -0.49 -19.86
C GLY A 278 5.66 -0.22 -18.37
N ASP A 279 6.85 0.25 -17.96
CA ASP A 279 7.12 0.56 -16.55
C ASP A 279 6.35 1.82 -16.10
N TYR A 280 5.89 1.80 -14.86
CA TYR A 280 5.11 2.90 -14.27
C TYR A 280 5.85 4.25 -14.27
N VAL A 281 7.20 4.25 -14.17
CA VAL A 281 7.99 5.50 -14.25
C VAL A 281 7.91 6.10 -15.65
N SER A 282 8.00 5.26 -16.69
CA SER A 282 7.79 5.71 -18.07
C SER A 282 6.41 6.34 -18.22
N LYS A 283 5.40 5.70 -17.64
CA LYS A 283 4.03 6.24 -17.62
C LYS A 283 3.89 7.53 -16.82
N MET A 284 4.58 7.68 -15.69
CA MET A 284 4.60 8.94 -14.93
C MET A 284 5.16 10.09 -15.75
N ILE A 285 6.24 9.86 -16.51
CA ILE A 285 6.83 10.86 -17.40
C ILE A 285 5.84 11.28 -18.49
N GLU A 286 5.11 10.31 -19.08
CA GLU A 286 4.09 10.59 -20.08
C GLU A 286 2.92 11.39 -19.49
N LEU A 287 2.41 11.00 -18.33
CA LEU A 287 1.33 11.70 -17.63
C LEU A 287 1.73 13.14 -17.24
N ALA A 288 3.02 13.38 -16.97
CA ALA A 288 3.56 14.73 -16.78
C ALA A 288 3.78 15.51 -18.08
N GLY A 289 3.31 14.98 -19.22
CA GLY A 289 3.39 15.63 -20.55
C GLY A 289 4.76 15.52 -21.22
N GLY A 290 5.67 14.67 -20.70
CA GLY A 290 6.95 14.35 -21.34
C GLY A 290 6.85 13.11 -22.23
N THR A 291 7.92 12.82 -22.95
CA THR A 291 8.11 11.57 -23.69
C THR A 291 9.29 10.81 -23.09
N CYS A 292 9.03 9.62 -22.51
CA CYS A 292 10.10 8.79 -21.97
C CYS A 292 10.93 8.18 -23.11
N ILE A 293 12.26 8.26 -23.00
CA ILE A 293 13.15 7.54 -23.92
C ILE A 293 13.29 6.11 -23.41
N THR A 294 12.69 5.16 -24.12
CA THR A 294 12.75 3.73 -23.82
C THR A 294 13.66 2.99 -24.82
N PHE A 295 14.10 1.79 -24.49
CA PHE A 295 15.11 1.04 -25.22
C PHE A 295 14.66 -0.37 -25.61
N ASP A 296 13.48 -0.76 -25.20
CA ASP A 296 12.80 -2.00 -25.54
C ASP A 296 11.91 -1.79 -26.79
N ASP A 297 11.53 -2.89 -27.41
CA ASP A 297 10.47 -2.90 -28.42
C ASP A 297 9.11 -2.95 -27.70
N SER A 298 8.21 -2.03 -28.06
CA SER A 298 6.93 -1.77 -27.36
C SER A 298 5.94 -2.97 -27.33
N ASP A 299 6.25 -4.04 -28.06
CA ASP A 299 5.40 -5.22 -28.21
C ASP A 299 5.83 -6.40 -27.31
N GLU A 300 6.83 -6.24 -26.43
CA GLU A 300 7.25 -7.31 -25.54
C GLU A 300 6.25 -7.50 -24.38
N GLU A 301 5.78 -8.72 -24.22
CA GLU A 301 4.90 -9.20 -23.12
C GLU A 301 5.43 -8.87 -21.71
N ASN A 302 6.69 -8.45 -21.58
CA ASN A 302 7.40 -8.18 -20.33
C ASN A 302 7.99 -6.76 -20.27
N ALA A 303 7.20 -5.77 -20.71
CA ALA A 303 7.60 -4.35 -20.70
C ALA A 303 7.64 -3.70 -19.29
N LEU A 304 7.25 -4.44 -18.25
CA LEU A 304 7.00 -3.95 -16.88
C LEU A 304 8.25 -3.77 -16.00
N SER A 305 9.45 -3.84 -16.54
CA SER A 305 10.63 -3.82 -15.69
C SER A 305 11.75 -2.95 -16.26
N THR A 306 12.93 -3.17 -15.75
CA THR A 306 14.15 -2.51 -16.20
C THR A 306 14.94 -3.41 -17.16
N MET A 307 15.85 -2.81 -17.90
CA MET A 307 16.88 -3.51 -18.65
C MET A 307 18.21 -2.80 -18.49
N THR A 308 19.30 -3.56 -18.60
CA THR A 308 20.64 -2.99 -18.60
C THR A 308 21.21 -3.00 -20.01
N ILE A 309 21.64 -1.84 -20.48
CA ILE A 309 22.21 -1.63 -21.82
C ILE A 309 23.64 -1.10 -21.70
N GLN A 310 24.36 -1.13 -22.82
CA GLN A 310 25.71 -0.54 -22.90
C GLN A 310 25.62 0.99 -22.90
N MET A 311 26.63 1.67 -22.36
CA MET A 311 26.69 3.11 -22.28
C MET A 311 26.62 3.77 -23.68
N GLU A 312 27.22 3.15 -24.69
CA GLU A 312 27.20 3.61 -26.06
C GLU A 312 25.78 3.64 -26.65
N THR A 313 25.02 2.58 -26.40
CA THR A 313 23.61 2.49 -26.82
C THR A 313 22.77 3.56 -26.13
N PHE A 314 23.01 3.76 -24.83
CA PHE A 314 22.34 4.82 -24.06
C PHE A 314 22.69 6.20 -24.60
N TYR A 315 23.99 6.46 -24.82
CA TYR A 315 24.47 7.73 -25.39
C TYR A 315 23.83 8.01 -26.75
N GLU A 316 23.86 7.07 -27.67
CA GLU A 316 23.32 7.25 -29.03
C GLU A 316 21.85 7.72 -29.00
N LYS A 317 21.04 7.11 -28.13
CA LYS A 317 19.58 7.38 -28.10
C LYS A 317 19.19 8.53 -27.18
N ALA A 318 19.94 8.77 -26.09
CA ALA A 318 19.56 9.72 -25.04
C ALA A 318 20.39 11.03 -24.99
N LYS A 319 21.47 11.17 -25.75
CA LYS A 319 22.35 12.37 -25.71
C LYS A 319 21.63 13.67 -26.01
N ASP A 320 20.58 13.62 -26.86
CA ASP A 320 19.78 14.77 -27.26
C ASP A 320 18.51 14.96 -26.41
N ALA A 321 18.33 14.18 -25.33
CA ALA A 321 17.23 14.32 -24.39
C ALA A 321 17.16 15.73 -23.80
N ASP A 322 15.95 16.29 -23.66
CA ASP A 322 15.75 17.59 -23.02
C ASP A 322 16.05 17.54 -21.52
N TYR A 323 15.72 16.43 -20.88
CA TYR A 323 15.96 16.18 -19.45
C TYR A 323 16.55 14.79 -19.23
N ILE A 324 17.41 14.67 -18.23
CA ILE A 324 17.85 13.39 -17.70
C ILE A 324 17.54 13.31 -16.20
N ILE A 325 17.03 12.15 -15.77
CA ILE A 325 16.70 11.88 -14.37
C ILE A 325 17.54 10.69 -13.91
N TYR A 326 18.42 10.92 -12.95
CA TYR A 326 19.22 9.85 -12.35
C TYR A 326 18.49 9.16 -11.21
N ASN A 327 18.38 7.84 -11.27
CA ASN A 327 17.78 7.04 -10.21
C ASN A 327 18.76 6.79 -9.06
N SER A 328 18.75 7.68 -8.07
CA SER A 328 19.63 7.61 -6.90
C SER A 328 19.17 6.60 -5.83
N THR A 329 18.03 5.91 -6.03
CA THR A 329 17.52 4.96 -5.01
C THR A 329 18.22 3.60 -5.03
N ILE A 330 18.90 3.27 -6.14
CA ILE A 330 19.54 1.96 -6.33
C ILE A 330 21.04 2.01 -6.05
N ASP A 331 21.68 3.11 -6.43
CA ASP A 331 23.11 3.37 -6.25
C ASP A 331 23.29 4.59 -5.33
N SER A 332 24.54 5.00 -5.10
CA SER A 332 24.82 6.18 -4.27
C SER A 332 24.12 7.41 -4.80
N GLU A 333 23.65 8.22 -3.86
CA GLU A 333 23.08 9.52 -4.10
C GLU A 333 24.02 10.41 -4.92
N LEU A 334 23.55 10.96 -6.05
CA LEU A 334 24.26 11.96 -6.81
C LEU A 334 23.84 13.36 -6.34
N THR A 335 24.79 14.09 -5.77
CA THR A 335 24.57 15.45 -5.27
C THR A 335 25.00 16.52 -6.26
N SER A 336 25.72 16.14 -7.31
CA SER A 336 26.25 17.07 -8.32
C SER A 336 26.41 16.46 -9.71
N VAL A 337 26.38 17.30 -10.73
CA VAL A 337 26.74 16.92 -12.11
C VAL A 337 28.16 16.39 -12.19
N SER A 338 29.08 16.90 -11.37
CA SER A 338 30.47 16.41 -11.32
C SER A 338 30.55 14.93 -10.95
N GLU A 339 29.70 14.45 -10.03
CA GLU A 339 29.63 13.02 -9.67
C GLU A 339 29.06 12.17 -10.80
N LEU A 340 28.06 12.70 -11.55
CA LEU A 340 27.57 12.02 -12.75
C LEU A 340 28.69 11.86 -13.79
N LEU A 341 29.48 12.91 -14.03
CA LEU A 341 30.62 12.87 -14.96
C LEU A 341 31.74 11.90 -14.54
N GLN A 342 31.89 11.68 -13.22
CA GLN A 342 32.83 10.67 -12.69
C GLN A 342 32.36 9.25 -13.00
N LYS A 343 31.04 8.99 -13.08
CA LYS A 343 30.53 7.70 -13.48
C LYS A 343 30.80 7.38 -14.94
N ASN A 344 30.68 8.36 -15.82
CA ASN A 344 31.11 8.26 -17.22
C ASN A 344 31.26 9.65 -17.84
N ALA A 345 32.42 9.90 -18.47
CA ALA A 345 32.76 11.20 -19.07
C ALA A 345 31.86 11.56 -20.29
N LEU A 346 31.23 10.57 -20.95
CA LEU A 346 30.32 10.81 -22.06
C LEU A 346 29.13 11.69 -21.67
N PHE A 347 28.74 11.72 -20.42
CA PHE A 347 27.64 12.57 -19.95
C PHE A 347 27.91 14.07 -20.18
N ALA A 348 29.16 14.50 -20.31
CA ALA A 348 29.51 15.89 -20.64
C ALA A 348 28.94 16.34 -21.99
N ASP A 349 28.70 15.39 -22.90
CA ASP A 349 28.20 15.68 -24.24
C ASP A 349 26.66 15.71 -24.33
N PHE A 350 25.98 15.27 -23.28
CA PHE A 350 24.50 15.28 -23.25
C PHE A 350 23.96 16.70 -23.27
N LYS A 351 22.91 16.91 -24.09
CA LYS A 351 22.18 18.19 -24.15
C LYS A 351 21.70 18.63 -22.78
N ALA A 352 21.04 17.73 -22.04
CA ALA A 352 20.51 18.01 -20.71
C ALA A 352 21.60 18.46 -19.72
N VAL A 353 22.81 17.88 -19.80
CA VAL A 353 23.93 18.30 -18.95
C VAL A 353 24.43 19.69 -19.30
N LYS A 354 24.55 19.99 -20.61
CA LYS A 354 24.97 21.32 -21.12
C LYS A 354 23.97 22.42 -20.77
N GLU A 355 22.67 22.08 -20.73
CA GLU A 355 21.58 23.01 -20.45
C GLU A 355 21.21 23.09 -18.96
N GLY A 356 21.78 22.26 -18.11
CA GLY A 356 21.51 22.22 -16.67
C GLY A 356 20.20 21.49 -16.31
N HIS A 357 19.67 20.65 -17.19
CA HIS A 357 18.44 19.89 -17.01
C HIS A 357 18.71 18.48 -16.48
N VAL A 358 19.52 18.38 -15.44
CA VAL A 358 19.86 17.12 -14.76
C VAL A 358 19.13 17.07 -13.41
N LEU A 359 18.33 16.06 -13.24
CA LEU A 359 17.56 15.81 -12.01
C LEU A 359 18.01 14.48 -11.37
N SER A 360 17.85 14.36 -10.08
CA SER A 360 17.92 13.08 -9.38
C SER A 360 16.63 12.85 -8.59
N LEU A 361 16.35 11.63 -8.16
CA LEU A 361 15.15 11.34 -7.36
C LEU A 361 15.10 12.12 -6.05
N ILE A 362 16.25 12.50 -5.50
CA ILE A 362 16.33 13.39 -4.33
C ILE A 362 15.72 14.76 -4.61
N HIS A 363 15.97 15.33 -5.79
CA HIS A 363 15.39 16.62 -6.17
C HIS A 363 13.89 16.54 -6.46
N ILE A 364 13.39 15.33 -6.79
CA ILE A 364 11.97 15.09 -7.08
C ILE A 364 11.19 14.83 -5.78
N SER A 365 11.82 14.22 -4.78
CA SER A 365 11.17 13.85 -3.52
C SER A 365 11.21 14.92 -2.43
N GLU A 366 12.04 15.96 -2.56
CA GLU A 366 12.03 17.09 -1.64
C GLU A 366 11.00 18.13 -2.09
N PRO A 367 10.04 18.51 -1.19
CA PRO A 367 9.24 19.69 -1.44
C PRO A 367 10.20 20.88 -1.47
N THR A 368 10.22 21.60 -2.58
CA THR A 368 10.98 22.83 -2.74
C THR A 368 10.69 23.76 -1.56
N ARG A 369 11.65 23.87 -0.64
CA ARG A 369 11.68 24.97 0.33
C ARG A 369 12.08 26.22 -0.45
N HIS A 370 11.10 27.05 -0.77
CA HIS A 370 11.28 28.45 -1.12
C HIS A 370 11.14 29.30 0.13
#